data_6e0dddae991b7db873b37935f446d313
#
_entry.id   6e0dddae991b7db873b37935f446d313
#
_cell.length_a   1.000
_cell.length_b   1.000
_cell.length_c   1.000
_cell.angle_alpha   90.00
_cell.angle_beta   90.00
_cell.angle_gamma   90.00
#
_symmetry.space_group_name_H-M   'P 1'
#
loop_
_entity.id
_entity.type
_entity.pdbx_description
1 polymer ?
#
loop_
_entity_poly.entity_id
_entity_poly.type
_entity_poly.pdbx_seq_one_letter_code
_entity_poly.pdbx_strand_id
1 'polypeptide(L)'
;LKNTTGAVLFTEGITDEMILETAWSKLYPTEQRNFDIQNAFSCGFLRNLVKDKTLYQNHAGRKFFALFDFDEAHNDWKQLGDDVQTDPCKCLAKKQAAYDSYALLLPVPATGIIKQQVINPHTGGNYGNRSLLTIELLFYGVAGLENYFVVDTDRTDGFIKFISDGQKVTFAKDVVPTIDAAHFEVFRPIFDFINSKCAGGVLS
;
A
#
# COMPACT_ATOMS: atom_id res chain seq x y z
N LEU A 1 3.47 6.74 -17.95
CA LEU A 1 2.48 5.67 -17.79
C LEU A 1 2.78 4.57 -18.80
N LYS A 2 2.88 3.32 -18.36
CA LYS A 2 2.94 2.15 -19.24
C LYS A 2 1.69 2.17 -20.14
N ASN A 3 1.85 1.75 -21.39
CA ASN A 3 0.80 1.81 -22.43
C ASN A 3 -0.27 0.74 -22.22
N THR A 4 -1.00 0.79 -21.13
CA THR A 4 -2.14 -0.09 -20.87
C THR A 4 -3.43 0.72 -20.81
N THR A 5 -4.51 0.12 -21.23
CA THR A 5 -5.87 0.70 -21.18
C THR A 5 -6.51 0.52 -19.80
N GLY A 6 -5.88 -0.26 -18.92
CA GLY A 6 -6.38 -0.59 -17.59
C GLY A 6 -6.18 0.50 -16.53
N ALA A 7 -6.56 0.18 -15.31
CA ALA A 7 -6.29 1.01 -14.13
C ALA A 7 -4.80 1.04 -13.80
N VAL A 8 -4.39 1.98 -12.94
CA VAL A 8 -3.01 2.08 -12.44
C VAL A 8 -3.02 2.20 -10.94
N LEU A 9 -2.19 1.38 -10.28
CA LEU A 9 -1.84 1.52 -8.88
C LEU A 9 -0.48 2.23 -8.80
N PHE A 10 -0.46 3.42 -8.24
CA PHE A 10 0.77 4.14 -7.92
C PHE A 10 1.21 3.82 -6.50
N THR A 11 2.51 3.61 -6.30
CA THR A 11 3.17 3.40 -5.01
C THR A 11 4.14 4.52 -4.71
N GLU A 12 4.58 4.63 -3.46
CA GLU A 12 5.54 5.67 -3.07
C GLU A 12 6.92 5.44 -3.69
N GLY A 13 7.41 4.20 -3.67
CA GLY A 13 8.74 3.83 -4.09
C GLY A 13 8.82 2.64 -5.02
N ILE A 14 10.02 2.45 -5.60
CA ILE A 14 10.32 1.31 -6.47
C ILE A 14 10.27 -0.03 -5.72
N THR A 15 10.61 -0.04 -4.44
CA THR A 15 10.57 -1.24 -3.61
C THR A 15 9.15 -1.72 -3.40
N ASP A 16 8.20 -0.80 -3.23
CA ASP A 16 6.78 -1.11 -3.08
C ASP A 16 6.24 -1.73 -4.37
N GLU A 17 6.59 -1.13 -5.54
CA GLU A 17 6.25 -1.69 -6.86
C GLU A 17 6.74 -3.14 -6.96
N MET A 18 8.01 -3.41 -6.61
CA MET A 18 8.60 -4.76 -6.69
C MET A 18 7.92 -5.74 -5.74
N ILE A 19 7.65 -5.34 -4.51
CA ILE A 19 6.96 -6.17 -3.51
C ILE A 19 5.54 -6.51 -3.97
N LEU A 20 4.79 -5.53 -4.47
CA LEU A 20 3.41 -5.73 -4.93
C LEU A 20 3.33 -6.56 -6.21
N GLU A 21 4.29 -6.43 -7.14
CA GLU A 21 4.39 -7.29 -8.31
C GLU A 21 4.61 -8.76 -7.88
N THR A 22 5.50 -8.98 -6.90
CA THR A 22 5.72 -10.31 -6.33
C THR A 22 4.47 -10.83 -5.60
N ALA A 23 3.83 -9.98 -4.79
CA ALA A 23 2.61 -10.33 -4.06
C ALA A 23 1.48 -10.76 -5.01
N TRP A 24 1.26 -10.00 -6.10
CA TRP A 24 0.28 -10.38 -7.11
C TRP A 24 0.60 -11.75 -7.71
N SER A 25 1.84 -11.99 -8.14
CA SER A 25 2.23 -13.26 -8.77
C SER A 25 2.11 -14.46 -7.83
N LYS A 26 2.33 -14.26 -6.53
CA LYS A 26 2.18 -15.31 -5.50
C LYS A 26 0.72 -15.62 -5.17
N LEU A 27 -0.13 -14.59 -5.12
CA LEU A 27 -1.55 -14.73 -4.75
C LEU A 27 -2.44 -15.16 -5.93
N TYR A 28 -2.07 -14.76 -7.15
CA TYR A 28 -2.87 -14.96 -8.36
C TYR A 28 -2.03 -15.51 -9.52
N PRO A 29 -1.41 -16.70 -9.34
CA PRO A 29 -0.41 -17.22 -10.30
C PRO A 29 -0.95 -17.50 -11.71
N THR A 30 -2.28 -17.65 -11.85
CA THR A 30 -2.95 -17.96 -13.13
C THR A 30 -3.84 -16.82 -13.63
N GLU A 31 -3.96 -15.74 -12.87
CA GLU A 31 -4.86 -14.65 -13.21
C GLU A 31 -4.12 -13.51 -13.92
N GLN A 32 -4.73 -12.99 -14.98
CA GLN A 32 -4.23 -11.80 -15.64
C GLN A 32 -4.67 -10.55 -14.86
N ARG A 33 -3.71 -9.71 -14.49
CA ARG A 33 -3.96 -8.45 -13.83
C ARG A 33 -4.56 -7.43 -14.80
N ASN A 34 -5.59 -6.73 -14.37
CA ASN A 34 -6.29 -5.70 -15.14
C ASN A 34 -5.86 -4.26 -14.77
N PHE A 35 -4.80 -4.11 -14.03
CA PHE A 35 -4.18 -2.83 -13.66
C PHE A 35 -2.66 -2.93 -13.70
N ASP A 36 -1.99 -1.80 -13.88
CA ASP A 36 -0.53 -1.70 -13.76
C ASP A 36 -0.13 -1.26 -12.36
N ILE A 37 1.09 -1.62 -11.94
CA ILE A 37 1.74 -1.07 -10.75
C ILE A 37 2.90 -0.18 -11.21
N GLN A 38 3.00 1.03 -10.66
CA GLN A 38 4.04 2.00 -11.00
C GLN A 38 4.42 2.82 -9.77
N ASN A 39 5.72 3.06 -9.58
CA ASN A 39 6.16 3.95 -8.50
C ASN A 39 6.05 5.43 -8.90
N ALA A 40 5.88 6.29 -7.89
CA ALA A 40 5.73 7.74 -8.03
C ALA A 40 6.89 8.53 -7.37
N PHE A 41 7.96 7.85 -6.96
CA PHE A 41 9.21 8.38 -6.40
C PHE A 41 9.14 8.95 -4.96
N SER A 42 7.99 9.30 -4.42
CA SER A 42 7.81 9.67 -3.00
C SER A 42 6.33 9.91 -2.66
N CYS A 43 5.98 9.91 -1.36
CA CYS A 43 4.61 10.19 -0.89
C CYS A 43 4.12 11.59 -1.29
N GLY A 44 4.97 12.61 -1.19
CA GLY A 44 4.64 13.97 -1.60
C GLY A 44 4.39 14.09 -3.10
N PHE A 45 5.17 13.39 -3.93
CA PHE A 45 4.93 13.34 -5.37
C PHE A 45 3.66 12.53 -5.68
N LEU A 46 3.44 11.41 -5.02
CA LEU A 46 2.24 10.60 -5.14
C LEU A 46 0.97 11.41 -4.82
N ARG A 47 0.96 12.16 -3.72
CA ARG A 47 -0.13 13.09 -3.37
C ARG A 47 -0.40 14.09 -4.49
N ASN A 48 0.66 14.74 -5.01
CA ASN A 48 0.53 15.74 -6.06
C ASN A 48 0.01 15.12 -7.36
N LEU A 49 0.50 13.94 -7.72
CA LEU A 49 0.07 13.19 -8.90
C LEU A 49 -1.43 12.90 -8.89
N VAL A 50 -1.98 12.42 -7.78
CA VAL A 50 -3.44 12.12 -7.69
C VAL A 50 -4.32 13.36 -7.57
N LYS A 51 -3.73 14.53 -7.30
CA LYS A 51 -4.44 15.84 -7.34
C LYS A 51 -4.35 16.52 -8.70
N ASP A 52 -3.44 16.08 -9.58
CA ASP A 52 -3.18 16.77 -10.84
C ASP A 52 -4.31 16.51 -11.86
N LYS A 53 -5.04 17.57 -12.19
CA LYS A 53 -6.10 17.54 -13.21
C LYS A 53 -5.60 17.02 -14.57
N THR A 54 -4.34 17.30 -14.89
CA THR A 54 -3.72 16.92 -16.17
C THR A 54 -3.64 15.40 -16.32
N LEU A 55 -3.41 14.68 -15.22
CA LEU A 55 -3.43 13.20 -15.22
C LEU A 55 -4.79 12.69 -15.75
N TYR A 56 -5.88 13.22 -15.23
CA TYR A 56 -7.23 12.77 -15.58
C TYR A 56 -7.67 13.24 -16.95
N GLN A 57 -7.28 14.45 -17.36
CA GLN A 57 -7.58 14.98 -18.69
C GLN A 57 -6.88 14.19 -19.79
N ASN A 58 -5.62 13.82 -19.58
CA ASN A 58 -4.83 13.07 -20.55
C ASN A 58 -5.18 11.57 -20.57
N HIS A 59 -5.86 11.07 -19.55
CA HIS A 59 -6.19 9.66 -19.41
C HIS A 59 -7.65 9.47 -19.01
N ALA A 60 -8.54 10.14 -19.74
CA ALA A 60 -9.98 10.09 -19.49
C ALA A 60 -10.51 8.64 -19.44
N GLY A 61 -11.32 8.35 -18.43
CA GLY A 61 -11.91 7.02 -18.23
C GLY A 61 -11.01 5.99 -17.55
N ARG A 62 -9.72 6.30 -17.31
CA ARG A 62 -8.85 5.43 -16.49
C ARG A 62 -9.08 5.65 -15.00
N LYS A 63 -8.98 4.57 -14.24
CA LYS A 63 -9.00 4.61 -12.77
C LYS A 63 -7.59 4.64 -12.23
N PHE A 64 -7.38 5.49 -11.25
CA PHE A 64 -6.09 5.60 -10.57
C PHE A 64 -6.24 5.27 -9.09
N PHE A 65 -5.31 4.48 -8.61
CA PHE A 65 -5.17 4.12 -7.20
C PHE A 65 -3.81 4.59 -6.72
N ALA A 66 -3.75 5.11 -5.51
CA ALA A 66 -2.50 5.48 -4.85
C ALA A 66 -2.41 4.73 -3.52
N LEU A 67 -1.32 4.02 -3.29
CA LEU A 67 -1.07 3.32 -2.04
C LEU A 67 0.00 4.04 -1.26
N PHE A 68 -0.32 4.40 -0.03
CA PHE A 68 0.56 5.07 0.91
C PHE A 68 0.92 4.15 2.06
N ASP A 69 2.11 4.30 2.61
CA ASP A 69 2.48 3.74 3.90
C ASP A 69 1.57 4.28 5.00
N PHE A 70 1.37 3.51 6.07
CA PHE A 70 0.58 3.99 7.19
C PHE A 70 1.52 4.53 8.29
N ASP A 71 2.14 5.64 7.97
CA ASP A 71 3.07 6.37 8.82
C ASP A 71 2.84 7.88 8.70
N GLU A 72 3.88 8.68 8.57
CA GLU A 72 3.76 10.11 8.34
C GLU A 72 3.03 10.46 7.03
N ALA A 73 3.05 9.56 6.02
CA ALA A 73 2.31 9.71 4.77
C ALA A 73 0.79 9.77 4.97
N HIS A 74 0.28 9.33 6.13
CA HIS A 74 -1.11 9.55 6.52
C HIS A 74 -1.52 11.04 6.45
N ASN A 75 -0.61 11.99 6.69
CA ASN A 75 -0.90 13.41 6.55
C ASN A 75 -1.23 13.83 5.12
N ASP A 76 -0.58 13.20 4.15
CA ASP A 76 -0.85 13.41 2.73
C ASP A 76 -2.13 12.72 2.31
N TRP A 77 -2.30 11.47 2.71
CA TRP A 77 -3.47 10.65 2.40
C TRP A 77 -4.78 11.28 2.91
N LYS A 78 -4.83 11.75 4.16
CA LYS A 78 -6.07 12.28 4.79
C LYS A 78 -6.72 13.43 4.04
N GLN A 79 -5.97 14.10 3.14
CA GLN A 79 -6.42 15.25 2.36
C GLN A 79 -6.99 14.88 0.98
N LEU A 80 -7.04 13.58 0.63
CA LEU A 80 -7.28 13.10 -0.74
C LEU A 80 -8.73 12.73 -1.05
N GLY A 81 -9.69 13.26 -0.33
CA GLY A 81 -11.12 13.06 -0.61
C GLY A 81 -11.89 12.45 0.54
N ASP A 82 -13.03 11.84 0.24
CA ASP A 82 -13.98 11.30 1.22
C ASP A 82 -13.71 9.84 1.52
N ASP A 83 -13.98 9.42 2.77
CA ASP A 83 -13.81 8.04 3.19
C ASP A 83 -14.80 7.11 2.48
N VAL A 84 -14.28 6.05 1.87
CA VAL A 84 -15.07 5.00 1.20
C VAL A 84 -14.79 3.59 1.74
N GLN A 85 -13.72 3.44 2.53
CA GLN A 85 -13.42 2.24 3.32
C GLN A 85 -12.82 2.68 4.65
N THR A 86 -13.42 2.25 5.75
CA THR A 86 -13.04 2.64 7.12
C THR A 86 -12.50 1.50 7.97
N ASP A 87 -12.49 0.27 7.45
CA ASP A 87 -11.85 -0.87 8.11
C ASP A 87 -10.35 -0.87 7.78
N PRO A 88 -9.46 -0.66 8.77
CA PRO A 88 -8.02 -0.60 8.52
C PRO A 88 -7.44 -1.93 8.03
N CYS A 89 -8.05 -3.07 8.35
CA CYS A 89 -7.60 -4.36 7.83
C CYS A 89 -7.94 -4.57 6.34
N LYS A 90 -8.84 -3.75 5.79
CA LYS A 90 -9.26 -3.78 4.38
C LYS A 90 -8.72 -2.60 3.56
N CYS A 91 -7.67 -1.96 4.02
CA CYS A 91 -7.15 -0.69 3.56
C CYS A 91 -8.11 0.47 3.87
N LEU A 92 -7.69 1.41 4.71
CA LEU A 92 -8.43 2.69 4.75
C LEU A 92 -8.35 3.31 3.36
N ALA A 93 -9.49 3.74 2.82
CA ALA A 93 -9.50 4.29 1.47
C ALA A 93 -10.38 5.52 1.35
N LYS A 94 -9.90 6.46 0.54
CA LYS A 94 -10.59 7.68 0.17
C LYS A 94 -10.85 7.71 -1.33
N LYS A 95 -11.94 8.36 -1.72
CA LYS A 95 -12.27 8.62 -3.13
C LYS A 95 -12.16 10.11 -3.40
N GLN A 96 -11.51 10.48 -4.48
CA GLN A 96 -11.52 11.85 -5.01
C GLN A 96 -12.93 12.22 -5.48
N ALA A 97 -13.42 13.40 -5.06
CA ALA A 97 -14.77 13.85 -5.42
C ALA A 97 -14.95 14.09 -6.92
N ALA A 98 -13.90 14.59 -7.59
CA ALA A 98 -13.97 14.99 -9.00
C ALA A 98 -13.60 13.88 -10.00
N TYR A 99 -12.98 12.79 -9.53
CA TYR A 99 -12.39 11.77 -10.41
C TYR A 99 -12.64 10.36 -9.88
N ASP A 100 -12.63 9.37 -10.77
CA ASP A 100 -12.71 7.95 -10.40
C ASP A 100 -11.34 7.45 -9.96
N SER A 101 -10.84 8.00 -8.84
CA SER A 101 -9.55 7.66 -8.25
C SER A 101 -9.65 7.50 -6.75
N TYR A 102 -8.75 6.69 -6.22
CA TYR A 102 -8.77 6.24 -4.83
C TYR A 102 -7.38 6.34 -4.21
N ALA A 103 -7.32 6.77 -2.96
CA ALA A 103 -6.11 6.77 -2.16
C ALA A 103 -6.27 5.78 -1.00
N LEU A 104 -5.37 4.81 -0.91
CA LEU A 104 -5.37 3.73 0.07
C LEU A 104 -4.19 3.91 1.03
N LEU A 105 -4.40 3.50 2.29
CA LEU A 105 -3.30 3.17 3.20
C LEU A 105 -3.06 1.66 3.19
N LEU A 106 -1.84 1.23 3.50
CA LEU A 106 -1.51 -0.18 3.67
C LEU A 106 -2.50 -0.87 4.61
N PRO A 107 -2.89 -2.12 4.33
CA PRO A 107 -3.78 -2.88 5.21
C PRO A 107 -3.08 -3.20 6.54
N VAL A 108 -3.78 -2.96 7.63
CA VAL A 108 -3.27 -3.27 8.97
C VAL A 108 -3.46 -4.76 9.24
N PRO A 109 -2.41 -5.51 9.64
CA PRO A 109 -2.55 -6.90 10.04
C PRO A 109 -3.62 -7.10 11.12
N ALA A 110 -4.37 -8.19 11.04
CA ALA A 110 -5.49 -8.43 11.97
C ALA A 110 -5.03 -8.59 13.43
N THR A 111 -3.80 -9.03 13.65
CA THR A 111 -3.22 -9.30 14.99
C THR A 111 -1.74 -8.94 15.03
N GLY A 112 -1.14 -9.03 16.21
CA GLY A 112 0.31 -8.89 16.40
C GLY A 112 0.78 -7.47 16.69
N ILE A 113 2.09 -7.33 16.88
CA ILE A 113 2.74 -6.08 17.30
C ILE A 113 2.60 -4.99 16.21
N ILE A 114 2.65 -5.35 14.95
CA ILE A 114 2.51 -4.40 13.84
C ILE A 114 1.13 -3.73 13.84
N LYS A 115 0.06 -4.48 14.18
CA LYS A 115 -1.25 -3.87 14.41
C LYS A 115 -1.20 -2.80 15.50
N GLN A 116 -0.49 -3.07 16.60
CA GLN A 116 -0.39 -2.15 17.73
C GLN A 116 0.43 -0.90 17.41
N GLN A 117 1.22 -0.91 16.34
CA GLN A 117 1.94 0.27 15.85
C GLN A 117 1.03 1.22 15.03
N VAL A 118 -0.15 0.77 14.67
CA VAL A 118 -1.14 1.55 13.91
C VAL A 118 -2.38 1.81 14.75
N ILE A 119 -2.91 0.79 15.41
CA ILE A 119 -4.15 0.84 16.17
C ILE A 119 -3.83 0.84 17.66
N ASN A 120 -4.29 1.87 18.35
CA ASN A 120 -4.17 1.96 19.81
C ASN A 120 -5.02 0.86 20.45
N PRO A 121 -4.42 -0.08 21.21
CA PRO A 121 -5.15 -1.20 21.79
C PRO A 121 -6.18 -0.79 22.86
N HIS A 122 -6.04 0.42 23.45
CA HIS A 122 -6.92 0.91 24.48
C HIS A 122 -8.13 1.66 23.92
N THR A 123 -7.97 2.37 22.82
CA THR A 123 -9.05 3.20 22.24
C THR A 123 -9.66 2.61 20.97
N GLY A 124 -8.98 1.68 20.32
CA GLY A 124 -9.35 1.15 19.01
C GLY A 124 -9.13 2.14 17.84
N GLY A 125 -8.73 3.38 18.12
CA GLY A 125 -8.42 4.38 17.10
C GLY A 125 -7.00 4.21 16.53
N ASN A 126 -6.74 4.68 15.31
CA ASN A 126 -5.41 4.69 14.76
C ASN A 126 -4.58 5.89 15.27
N TYR A 127 -3.26 5.75 15.23
CA TYR A 127 -2.34 6.82 15.63
C TYR A 127 -2.14 7.90 14.55
N GLY A 128 -2.75 7.73 13.37
CA GLY A 128 -2.59 8.65 12.23
C GLY A 128 -1.14 8.71 11.76
N ASN A 129 -0.59 9.91 11.66
CA ASN A 129 0.79 10.15 11.23
C ASN A 129 1.87 9.71 12.24
N ARG A 130 1.47 9.22 13.42
CA ARG A 130 2.39 8.62 14.39
C ARG A 130 2.43 7.10 14.29
N SER A 131 1.60 6.52 13.46
CA SER A 131 1.67 5.10 13.10
C SER A 131 3.02 4.77 12.48
N LEU A 132 3.38 3.49 12.47
CA LEU A 132 4.56 3.01 11.77
C LEU A 132 4.22 1.67 11.10
N LEU A 133 3.81 1.75 9.84
CA LEU A 133 3.58 0.59 9.00
C LEU A 133 4.05 0.92 7.57
N THR A 134 5.25 0.47 7.23
CA THR A 134 5.76 0.45 5.86
C THR A 134 5.49 -0.91 5.23
N ILE A 135 5.60 -1.01 3.92
CA ILE A 135 5.26 -2.23 3.18
C ILE A 135 6.12 -3.44 3.62
N GLU A 136 7.39 -3.21 3.99
CA GLU A 136 8.28 -4.27 4.46
C GLU A 136 7.81 -4.87 5.79
N LEU A 137 7.17 -4.08 6.66
CA LEU A 137 6.66 -4.53 7.95
C LEU A 137 5.51 -5.53 7.84
N LEU A 138 4.88 -5.64 6.68
CA LEU A 138 3.88 -6.69 6.41
C LEU A 138 4.50 -8.10 6.40
N PHE A 139 5.82 -8.22 6.32
CA PHE A 139 6.55 -9.49 6.45
C PHE A 139 7.12 -9.73 7.86
N TYR A 140 6.84 -8.85 8.82
CA TYR A 140 7.30 -9.05 10.19
C TYR A 140 6.77 -10.36 10.79
N GLY A 141 7.67 -11.15 11.38
CA GLY A 141 7.34 -12.47 11.96
C GLY A 141 7.42 -13.64 10.97
N VAL A 142 7.78 -13.40 9.71
CA VAL A 142 8.13 -14.47 8.78
C VAL A 142 9.49 -15.06 9.19
N ALA A 143 9.54 -16.38 9.39
CA ALA A 143 10.74 -17.09 9.81
C ALA A 143 11.91 -16.85 8.84
N GLY A 144 13.08 -16.55 9.39
CA GLY A 144 14.31 -16.27 8.63
C GLY A 144 14.46 -14.80 8.21
N LEU A 145 13.49 -13.94 8.53
CA LEU A 145 13.54 -12.50 8.24
C LEU A 145 13.84 -11.63 9.45
N GLU A 146 14.12 -12.22 10.62
CA GLU A 146 14.27 -11.52 11.89
C GLU A 146 15.33 -10.40 11.83
N ASN A 147 16.39 -10.61 11.06
CA ASN A 147 17.50 -9.65 10.92
C ASN A 147 17.14 -8.37 10.14
N TYR A 148 15.99 -8.36 9.46
CA TYR A 148 15.52 -7.18 8.71
C TYR A 148 14.69 -6.21 9.56
N PHE A 149 14.38 -6.57 10.81
CA PHE A 149 13.50 -5.79 11.66
C PHE A 149 14.17 -5.49 13.00
N VAL A 150 14.09 -4.25 13.43
CA VAL A 150 14.70 -3.78 14.68
C VAL A 150 13.72 -2.88 15.42
N VAL A 151 13.92 -2.76 16.74
CA VAL A 151 13.21 -1.73 17.51
C VAL A 151 13.69 -0.36 17.08
N ASP A 152 12.76 0.54 16.83
CA ASP A 152 13.08 1.93 16.52
C ASP A 152 13.54 2.67 17.78
N THR A 153 14.85 2.86 17.90
CA THR A 153 15.47 3.53 19.06
C THR A 153 15.30 5.05 19.06
N ASP A 154 14.87 5.62 17.93
CA ASP A 154 14.58 7.06 17.83
C ASP A 154 13.20 7.41 18.42
N ARG A 155 12.42 6.38 18.77
CA ARG A 155 11.09 6.48 19.38
C ARG A 155 11.09 5.87 20.78
N THR A 156 10.21 6.38 21.64
CA THR A 156 10.04 5.89 23.02
C THR A 156 8.96 4.81 23.15
N ASP A 157 8.19 4.54 22.09
CA ASP A 157 7.07 3.59 22.10
C ASP A 157 7.47 2.14 21.77
N GLY A 158 8.74 1.91 21.41
CA GLY A 158 9.27 0.57 21.15
C GLY A 158 8.76 -0.05 19.83
N PHE A 159 8.32 0.77 18.89
CA PHE A 159 7.86 0.29 17.60
C PHE A 159 8.97 -0.38 16.80
N ILE A 160 8.58 -1.37 16.01
CA ILE A 160 9.48 -2.10 15.10
C ILE A 160 9.57 -1.33 13.79
N LYS A 161 10.77 -1.20 13.24
CA LYS A 161 11.02 -0.67 11.91
C LYS A 161 11.86 -1.62 11.06
N PHE A 162 11.83 -1.43 9.75
CA PHE A 162 12.78 -2.08 8.85
C PHE A 162 14.20 -1.54 9.11
N ILE A 163 15.19 -2.42 9.04
CA ILE A 163 16.53 -2.16 9.56
C ILE A 163 17.22 -0.95 8.94
N SER A 164 17.13 -0.78 7.62
CA SER A 164 17.66 0.40 6.92
C SER A 164 17.13 0.53 5.50
N ASP A 165 16.99 1.77 5.03
CA ASP A 165 16.57 2.07 3.64
C ASP A 165 17.55 1.51 2.60
N GLY A 166 18.84 1.44 2.91
CA GLY A 166 19.85 0.88 2.01
C GLY A 166 19.66 -0.60 1.70
N GLN A 167 18.90 -1.32 2.53
CA GLN A 167 18.61 -2.74 2.31
C GLN A 167 17.25 -3.00 1.62
N LYS A 168 16.40 -2.01 1.47
CA LYS A 168 15.05 -2.19 0.92
C LYS A 168 15.05 -2.79 -0.49
N VAL A 169 15.94 -2.31 -1.38
CA VAL A 169 16.02 -2.80 -2.76
C VAL A 169 16.44 -4.27 -2.79
N THR A 170 17.50 -4.64 -2.04
CA THR A 170 17.95 -6.03 -1.94
C THR A 170 16.86 -6.91 -1.34
N PHE A 171 16.20 -6.45 -0.28
CA PHE A 171 15.07 -7.16 0.34
C PHE A 171 13.94 -7.40 -0.66
N ALA A 172 13.47 -6.37 -1.34
CA ALA A 172 12.37 -6.47 -2.31
C ALA A 172 12.72 -7.37 -3.51
N LYS A 173 13.97 -7.28 -3.99
CA LYS A 173 14.41 -7.98 -5.21
C LYS A 173 14.83 -9.42 -4.96
N ASP A 174 15.58 -9.68 -3.88
CA ASP A 174 16.29 -10.95 -3.70
C ASP A 174 15.66 -11.80 -2.59
N VAL A 175 15.01 -11.19 -1.58
CA VAL A 175 14.44 -11.89 -0.44
C VAL A 175 12.96 -12.16 -0.63
N VAL A 176 12.16 -11.12 -0.91
CA VAL A 176 10.70 -11.22 -1.03
C VAL A 176 10.26 -12.31 -2.02
N PRO A 177 10.88 -12.52 -3.20
CA PRO A 177 10.49 -13.59 -4.11
C PRO A 177 10.67 -15.01 -3.54
N THR A 178 11.52 -15.19 -2.53
CA THR A 178 11.76 -16.49 -1.90
C THR A 178 10.76 -16.86 -0.82
N ILE A 179 9.96 -15.88 -0.36
CA ILE A 179 8.97 -16.06 0.70
C ILE A 179 7.80 -16.93 0.20
N ASP A 180 7.30 -17.81 1.07
CA ASP A 180 6.15 -18.64 0.77
C ASP A 180 4.89 -17.80 0.47
N ALA A 181 4.08 -18.27 -0.49
CA ALA A 181 2.86 -17.57 -0.93
C ALA A 181 1.87 -17.28 0.23
N ALA A 182 1.81 -18.13 1.24
CA ALA A 182 0.93 -17.94 2.39
C ALA A 182 1.18 -16.63 3.16
N HIS A 183 2.41 -16.12 3.14
CA HIS A 183 2.75 -14.87 3.81
C HIS A 183 2.32 -13.61 3.03
N PHE A 184 1.85 -13.77 1.80
CA PHE A 184 1.35 -12.65 0.99
C PHE A 184 -0.14 -12.38 1.17
N GLU A 185 -0.88 -13.20 1.93
CA GLU A 185 -2.31 -13.00 2.18
C GLU A 185 -2.62 -11.62 2.79
N VAL A 186 -1.69 -11.03 3.52
CA VAL A 186 -1.81 -9.68 4.08
C VAL A 186 -1.95 -8.59 3.00
N PHE A 187 -1.50 -8.85 1.76
CA PHE A 187 -1.63 -7.93 0.63
C PHE A 187 -2.96 -8.06 -0.12
N ARG A 188 -3.69 -9.16 0.08
CA ARG A 188 -4.96 -9.42 -0.62
C ARG A 188 -5.96 -8.26 -0.53
N PRO A 189 -6.15 -7.57 0.61
CA PRO A 189 -7.08 -6.46 0.70
C PRO A 189 -6.82 -5.32 -0.29
N ILE A 190 -5.55 -5.07 -0.67
CA ILE A 190 -5.18 -4.06 -1.67
C ILE A 190 -5.77 -4.44 -3.02
N PHE A 191 -5.52 -5.68 -3.44
CA PHE A 191 -5.96 -6.17 -4.74
C PHE A 191 -7.47 -6.36 -4.82
N ASP A 192 -8.09 -6.84 -3.74
CA ASP A 192 -9.56 -6.97 -3.64
C ASP A 192 -10.24 -5.61 -3.77
N PHE A 193 -9.71 -4.58 -3.11
CA PHE A 193 -10.24 -3.22 -3.24
C PHE A 193 -10.16 -2.74 -4.70
N ILE A 194 -8.99 -2.86 -5.34
CA ILE A 194 -8.78 -2.43 -6.73
C ILE A 194 -9.72 -3.20 -7.67
N ASN A 195 -9.76 -4.52 -7.56
CA ASN A 195 -10.61 -5.37 -8.39
C ASN A 195 -12.09 -5.03 -8.23
N SER A 196 -12.56 -4.75 -6.99
CA SER A 196 -13.94 -4.35 -6.74
C SER A 196 -14.34 -3.06 -7.46
N LYS A 197 -13.39 -2.14 -7.65
CA LYS A 197 -13.62 -0.87 -8.34
C LYS A 197 -13.46 -1.00 -9.86
N CYS A 198 -12.65 -1.94 -10.32
CA CYS A 198 -12.45 -2.22 -11.75
C CYS A 198 -13.59 -3.06 -12.34
N ALA A 199 -14.17 -3.99 -11.59
CA ALA A 199 -15.24 -4.87 -12.05
C ALA A 199 -16.57 -4.14 -12.39
N GLY A 200 -16.77 -2.91 -11.95
CA GLY A 200 -17.97 -2.10 -12.24
C GLY A 200 -18.06 -1.50 -13.64
N GLY A 201 -17.17 -1.85 -14.57
CA GLY A 201 -17.05 -1.27 -15.90
C GLY A 201 -17.49 -2.16 -17.06
N VAL A 202 -18.27 -3.20 -16.83
CA VAL A 202 -18.99 -3.85 -17.95
C VAL A 202 -20.22 -3.03 -18.23
N LEU A 203 -20.07 -2.03 -19.09
CA LEU A 203 -21.18 -1.35 -19.72
C LEU A 203 -21.89 -2.34 -20.63
N SER A 204 -23.15 -2.61 -20.31
CA SER A 204 -24.15 -3.18 -21.18
C SER A 204 -24.35 -2.33 -22.43
#